data_a31595daccaf2fc15963940ea2c2f554
#
_entry.id   a31595daccaf2fc15963940ea2c2f554
#
_cell.length_a   1.000
_cell.length_b   1.000
_cell.length_c   1.000
_cell.angle_alpha   90.00
_cell.angle_beta   90.00
_cell.angle_gamma   90.00
#
_symmetry.space_group_name_H-M   'P 1'
#
loop_
_entity.id
_entity.type
_entity.pdbx_description
1 polymer ?
#
loop_
_entity_poly.entity_id
_entity_poly.type
_entity_poly.pdbx_seq_one_letter_code
_entity_poly.pdbx_strand_id
1 'polypeptide(L)'
;MFIKEVFEQFLSEQQLKLAPKTYRDYASVIELFEHQLDGYAWNNIPNGTKAYDAAKKKGRSFIDLYDHTHIENNVREFLDYFVPRKVMAGNEFILKTCPRVIRKLLRWMREKKLVALTRVLPI
;
A
#
# COMPACT_ATOMS: atom_id res chain seq x y z
N MET A 1 1.04 13.04 -6.44
CA MET A 1 0.00 12.04 -6.84
C MET A 1 -0.53 11.40 -5.58
N PHE A 2 -1.84 11.33 -5.43
CA PHE A 2 -2.45 10.67 -4.29
C PHE A 2 -2.19 9.18 -4.31
N ILE A 3 -2.16 8.58 -3.12
CA ILE A 3 -1.94 7.13 -2.99
C ILE A 3 -2.95 6.34 -3.82
N LYS A 4 -4.21 6.76 -3.80
CA LYS A 4 -5.26 6.13 -4.60
C LYS A 4 -4.91 6.08 -6.08
N GLU A 5 -4.40 7.17 -6.62
CA GLU A 5 -4.00 7.24 -8.02
C GLU A 5 -2.81 6.31 -8.33
N VAL A 6 -1.86 6.24 -7.40
CA VAL A 6 -0.70 5.34 -7.55
C VAL A 6 -1.19 3.89 -7.67
N PHE A 7 -2.05 3.47 -6.77
CA PHE A 7 -2.56 2.11 -6.76
C PHE A 7 -3.38 1.80 -8.01
N GLU A 8 -4.24 2.73 -8.44
CA GLU A 8 -5.04 2.54 -9.65
C GLU A 8 -4.17 2.40 -10.89
N GLN A 9 -3.16 3.25 -11.03
CA GLN A 9 -2.27 3.20 -12.19
C GLN A 9 -1.41 1.93 -12.18
N PHE A 10 -0.87 1.57 -11.02
CA PHE A 10 -0.08 0.35 -10.88
C PHE A 10 -0.89 -0.87 -11.29
N LEU A 11 -2.08 -1.02 -10.74
CA LEU A 11 -2.93 -2.17 -11.03
C LEU A 11 -3.40 -2.19 -12.49
N SER A 12 -3.68 -1.03 -13.06
CA SER A 12 -4.06 -0.97 -14.48
C SER A 12 -2.96 -1.48 -15.39
N GLU A 13 -1.71 -1.10 -15.11
CA GLU A 13 -0.58 -1.59 -15.91
C GLU A 13 -0.34 -3.08 -15.66
N GLN A 14 -0.47 -3.55 -14.44
CA GLN A 14 -0.29 -4.97 -14.15
C GLN A 14 -1.36 -5.83 -14.81
N GLN A 15 -2.59 -5.33 -14.89
CA GLN A 15 -3.67 -6.06 -15.54
C GLN A 15 -3.37 -6.36 -16.99
N LEU A 16 -2.65 -5.45 -17.66
CA LEU A 16 -2.26 -5.65 -19.07
C LEU A 16 -1.14 -6.67 -19.24
N LYS A 17 -0.35 -6.91 -18.20
CA LYS A 17 0.86 -7.75 -18.28
C LYS A 17 0.69 -9.13 -17.66
N LEU A 18 -0.21 -9.27 -16.69
CA LEU A 18 -0.31 -10.48 -15.88
C LEU A 18 -1.50 -11.35 -16.29
N ALA A 19 -1.37 -12.65 -16.04
CA ALA A 19 -2.49 -13.56 -16.16
C ALA A 19 -3.58 -13.16 -15.16
N PRO A 20 -4.86 -13.42 -15.45
CA PRO A 20 -5.96 -12.99 -14.59
C PRO A 20 -5.82 -13.40 -13.11
N LYS A 21 -5.36 -14.62 -12.87
CA LYS A 21 -5.18 -15.09 -11.50
C LYS A 21 -4.10 -14.30 -10.76
N THR A 22 -2.96 -14.09 -11.43
CA THR A 22 -1.86 -13.34 -10.83
C THR A 22 -2.25 -11.89 -10.58
N TYR A 23 -2.98 -11.29 -11.51
CA TYR A 23 -3.49 -9.94 -11.32
C TYR A 23 -4.41 -9.86 -10.09
N ARG A 24 -5.32 -10.83 -9.92
CA ARG A 24 -6.19 -10.86 -8.75
C ARG A 24 -5.42 -10.94 -7.44
N ASP A 25 -4.32 -11.69 -7.44
CA ASP A 25 -3.44 -11.77 -6.28
C ASP A 25 -2.83 -10.41 -5.96
N TYR A 26 -2.37 -9.70 -6.98
CA TYR A 26 -1.84 -8.34 -6.84
C TYR A 26 -2.89 -7.39 -6.29
N ALA A 27 -4.09 -7.43 -6.88
CA ALA A 27 -5.18 -6.57 -6.43
C ALA A 27 -5.56 -6.84 -4.96
N SER A 28 -5.54 -8.10 -4.56
CA SER A 28 -5.83 -8.48 -3.17
C SER A 28 -4.79 -7.93 -2.19
N VAL A 29 -3.52 -7.96 -2.57
CA VAL A 29 -2.45 -7.40 -1.72
C VAL A 29 -2.59 -5.88 -1.61
N ILE A 30 -2.86 -5.21 -2.71
CA ILE A 30 -3.04 -3.75 -2.69
C ILE A 30 -4.25 -3.37 -1.83
N GLU A 31 -5.35 -4.11 -1.95
CA GLU A 31 -6.53 -3.88 -1.10
C GLU A 31 -6.19 -4.04 0.38
N LEU A 32 -5.41 -5.06 0.71
CA LEU A 32 -4.98 -5.28 2.10
C LEU A 32 -4.11 -4.12 2.59
N PHE A 33 -3.24 -3.60 1.74
CA PHE A 33 -2.41 -2.44 2.08
C PHE A 33 -3.28 -1.18 2.27
N GLU A 34 -4.30 -1.00 1.45
CA GLU A 34 -5.25 0.10 1.63
C GLU A 34 -5.92 0.03 3.01
N HIS A 35 -6.32 -1.16 3.43
CA HIS A 35 -6.91 -1.36 4.76
C HIS A 35 -5.93 -0.99 5.87
N GLN A 36 -4.67 -1.37 5.73
CA GLN A 36 -3.65 -1.01 6.72
C GLN A 36 -3.46 0.50 6.78
N LEU A 37 -3.35 1.15 5.62
CA LEU A 37 -3.18 2.59 5.57
C LEU A 37 -4.36 3.31 6.21
N ASP A 38 -5.58 2.91 5.89
CA ASP A 38 -6.77 3.55 6.41
C ASP A 38 -6.96 3.33 7.92
N GLY A 39 -6.45 2.23 8.45
CA GLY A 39 -6.57 1.93 9.86
C GLY A 39 -5.42 2.45 10.72
N TYR A 40 -4.20 2.48 10.20
CA TYR A 40 -3.00 2.68 11.03
C TYR A 40 -2.08 3.81 10.59
N ALA A 41 -2.09 4.19 9.32
CA ALA A 41 -1.14 5.20 8.82
C ALA A 41 -1.32 6.57 9.49
N TRP A 42 -2.50 6.86 10.00
CA TRP A 42 -2.80 8.09 10.72
C TRP A 42 -1.90 8.29 11.94
N ASN A 43 -1.40 7.20 12.53
CA ASN A 43 -0.51 7.25 13.68
C ASN A 43 0.86 7.80 13.33
N ASN A 44 1.19 7.86 12.05
CA ASN A 44 2.51 8.26 11.58
C ASN A 44 2.54 9.70 11.05
N ILE A 45 1.47 10.45 11.25
CA ILE A 45 1.39 11.85 10.83
C ILE A 45 1.06 12.76 12.01
N PRO A 46 1.47 14.04 11.97
CA PRO A 46 1.11 14.98 13.01
C PRO A 46 -0.41 15.17 13.09
N ASN A 47 -0.94 15.18 14.31
CA ASN A 47 -2.38 15.33 14.55
C ASN A 47 -3.24 14.29 13.84
N GLY A 48 -2.71 13.07 13.73
CA GLY A 48 -3.37 11.99 12.99
C GLY A 48 -4.77 11.65 13.50
N THR A 49 -5.00 11.72 14.82
CA THR A 49 -6.31 11.44 15.39
C THR A 49 -7.36 12.43 14.89
N LYS A 50 -7.03 13.72 14.90
CA LYS A 50 -7.94 14.75 14.38
C LYS A 50 -8.19 14.58 12.89
N ALA A 51 -7.12 14.29 12.14
CA ALA A 51 -7.23 14.07 10.69
C ALA A 51 -8.11 12.85 10.39
N TYR A 52 -7.94 11.77 11.13
CA TYR A 52 -8.77 10.58 11.00
C TYR A 52 -10.25 10.89 11.22
N ASP A 53 -10.56 11.57 12.34
CA ASP A 53 -11.94 11.90 12.66
C ASP A 53 -12.58 12.79 11.59
N ALA A 54 -11.86 13.79 11.10
CA ALA A 54 -12.34 14.68 10.06
C ALA A 54 -12.59 13.93 8.76
N ALA A 55 -11.70 13.02 8.39
CA ALA A 55 -11.83 12.23 7.17
C ALA A 55 -13.04 11.30 7.25
N LYS A 56 -13.24 10.63 8.37
CA LYS A 56 -14.37 9.71 8.54
C LYS A 56 -15.71 10.44 8.45
N LYS A 57 -15.80 11.64 8.96
CA LYS A 57 -17.01 12.47 8.84
C LYS A 57 -17.35 12.79 7.38
N LYS A 58 -16.33 12.90 6.55
CA LYS A 58 -16.51 13.21 5.12
C LYS A 58 -16.53 11.96 4.23
N GLY A 59 -16.44 10.78 4.81
CA GLY A 59 -16.40 9.53 4.06
C GLY A 59 -15.11 9.36 3.24
N ARG A 60 -14.00 9.92 3.72
CA ARG A 60 -12.70 9.84 3.04
C ARG A 60 -11.76 8.89 3.75
N SER A 61 -10.93 8.18 2.98
CA SER A 61 -9.90 7.30 3.53
C SER A 61 -8.53 7.94 3.41
N PHE A 62 -7.52 7.31 4.02
CA PHE A 62 -6.15 7.81 3.98
C PHE A 62 -5.64 7.95 2.54
N ILE A 63 -5.93 6.99 1.69
CA ILE A 63 -5.43 7.00 0.31
C ILE A 63 -6.05 8.10 -0.55
N ASP A 64 -7.21 8.62 -0.15
CA ASP A 64 -7.87 9.73 -0.84
C ASP A 64 -7.22 11.08 -0.54
N LEU A 65 -6.56 11.20 0.61
CA LEU A 65 -6.12 12.49 1.15
C LEU A 65 -4.62 12.70 1.14
N TYR A 66 -3.83 11.62 1.14
CA TYR A 66 -2.38 11.71 1.26
C TYR A 66 -1.68 11.25 0.00
N ASP A 67 -0.49 11.80 -0.24
CA ASP A 67 0.22 11.50 -1.47
C ASP A 67 1.14 10.29 -1.35
N HIS A 68 1.76 9.93 -2.46
CA HIS A 68 2.59 8.74 -2.60
C HIS A 68 3.78 8.66 -1.64
N THR A 69 4.21 9.81 -1.09
CA THR A 69 5.35 9.80 -0.17
C THR A 69 5.06 9.01 1.11
N HIS A 70 3.78 8.85 1.46
CA HIS A 70 3.38 8.09 2.63
C HIS A 70 3.38 6.57 2.41
N ILE A 71 3.52 6.12 1.18
CA ILE A 71 3.57 4.67 0.89
C ILE A 71 4.83 4.07 1.50
N GLU A 72 5.99 4.63 1.21
CA GLU A 72 7.27 4.11 1.72
C GLU A 72 7.30 4.05 3.23
N ASN A 73 6.79 5.08 3.88
CA ASN A 73 6.83 5.18 5.34
C ASN A 73 6.02 4.08 6.03
N ASN A 74 5.07 3.49 5.32
CA ASN A 74 4.17 2.50 5.88
C ASN A 74 4.43 1.07 5.42
N VAL A 75 5.36 0.87 4.49
CA VAL A 75 5.64 -0.46 3.93
C VAL A 75 6.14 -1.43 5.00
N ARG A 76 7.08 -1.00 5.83
CA ARG A 76 7.66 -1.88 6.86
C ARG A 76 6.60 -2.30 7.87
N GLU A 77 5.78 -1.36 8.32
CA GLU A 77 4.70 -1.66 9.26
C GLU A 77 3.69 -2.62 8.64
N PHE A 78 3.37 -2.43 7.36
CA PHE A 78 2.49 -3.34 6.65
C PHE A 78 3.04 -4.76 6.62
N LEU A 79 4.29 -4.93 6.19
CA LEU A 79 4.88 -6.25 6.00
C LEU A 79 5.24 -6.95 7.31
N ASP A 80 5.75 -6.20 8.30
CA ASP A 80 6.28 -6.79 9.53
C ASP A 80 5.22 -6.99 10.61
N TYR A 81 4.19 -6.17 10.61
CA TYR A 81 3.18 -6.19 11.69
C TYR A 81 1.78 -6.48 11.21
N PHE A 82 1.31 -5.78 10.19
CA PHE A 82 -0.08 -5.91 9.76
C PHE A 82 -0.35 -7.25 9.09
N VAL A 83 0.46 -7.62 8.12
CA VAL A 83 0.27 -8.86 7.36
C VAL A 83 0.33 -10.09 8.26
N PRO A 84 1.34 -10.27 9.14
CA PRO A 84 1.38 -11.44 10.01
C PRO A 84 0.16 -11.55 10.91
N ARG A 85 -0.36 -10.44 11.42
CA ARG A 85 -1.53 -10.45 12.29
C ARG A 85 -2.82 -10.79 11.55
N LYS A 86 -2.96 -10.32 10.33
CA LYS A 86 -4.15 -10.60 9.52
C LYS A 86 -4.20 -12.03 9.04
N VAL A 87 -3.05 -12.68 8.95
CA VAL A 87 -2.94 -14.02 8.35
C VAL A 87 -2.68 -15.09 9.40
N MET A 88 -2.95 -14.82 10.66
CA MET A 88 -2.69 -15.75 11.76
C MET A 88 -3.37 -17.11 11.60
N ALA A 89 -4.40 -17.19 10.79
CA ALA A 89 -5.12 -18.45 10.59
C ALA A 89 -4.53 -19.31 9.46
N GLY A 90 -3.27 -19.11 9.11
CA GLY A 90 -2.56 -20.04 8.24
C GLY A 90 -2.64 -19.76 6.75
N ASN A 91 -2.86 -18.53 6.32
CA ASN A 91 -2.81 -18.22 4.90
C ASN A 91 -1.39 -17.85 4.49
N GLU A 92 -0.54 -18.86 4.39
CA GLU A 92 0.86 -18.70 4.00
C GLU A 92 1.02 -18.09 2.62
N PHE A 93 0.04 -18.28 1.75
CA PHE A 93 0.05 -17.72 0.40
C PHE A 93 0.17 -16.20 0.46
N ILE A 94 -0.64 -15.55 1.31
CA ILE A 94 -0.59 -14.10 1.46
C ILE A 94 0.74 -13.65 2.05
N LEU A 95 1.27 -14.38 3.04
CA LEU A 95 2.57 -14.06 3.63
C LEU A 95 3.69 -14.04 2.60
N LYS A 96 3.65 -14.93 1.62
CA LYS A 96 4.66 -15.00 0.56
C LYS A 96 4.39 -13.99 -0.56
N THR A 97 3.12 -13.74 -0.84
CA THR A 97 2.72 -12.89 -1.96
C THR A 97 2.86 -11.42 -1.65
N CYS A 98 2.53 -10.99 -0.42
CA CYS A 98 2.60 -9.58 -0.06
C CYS A 98 3.97 -8.94 -0.28
N PRO A 99 5.08 -9.52 0.22
CA PRO A 99 6.39 -8.91 -0.02
C PRO A 99 6.72 -8.80 -1.50
N ARG A 100 6.33 -9.79 -2.29
CA ARG A 100 6.59 -9.80 -3.74
C ARG A 100 5.86 -8.66 -4.43
N VAL A 101 4.59 -8.48 -4.14
CA VAL A 101 3.77 -7.44 -4.76
C VAL A 101 4.25 -6.05 -4.33
N ILE A 102 4.54 -5.87 -3.05
CA ILE A 102 5.03 -4.59 -2.53
C ILE A 102 6.37 -4.23 -3.16
N ARG A 103 7.27 -5.21 -3.30
CA ARG A 103 8.56 -4.98 -3.98
C ARG A 103 8.34 -4.51 -5.41
N LYS A 104 7.40 -5.12 -6.11
CA LYS A 104 7.04 -4.74 -7.47
C LYS A 104 6.48 -3.33 -7.52
N LEU A 105 5.60 -2.98 -6.58
CA LEU A 105 5.03 -1.64 -6.47
C LEU A 105 6.12 -0.59 -6.27
N LEU A 106 7.04 -0.83 -5.34
CA LEU A 106 8.11 0.13 -5.07
C LEU A 106 9.05 0.30 -6.27
N ARG A 107 9.33 -0.79 -6.99
CA ARG A 107 10.11 -0.72 -8.21
C ARG A 107 9.39 0.10 -9.29
N TRP A 108 8.11 -0.13 -9.45
CA TRP A 108 7.28 0.62 -10.38
C TRP A 108 7.25 2.11 -10.04
N MET A 109 7.10 2.44 -8.76
CA MET A 109 7.14 3.83 -8.29
C MET A 109 8.48 4.48 -8.60
N ARG A 110 9.58 3.76 -8.41
CA ARG A 110 10.91 4.28 -8.71
C ARG A 110 11.06 4.54 -10.20
N GLU A 111 10.58 3.64 -11.04
CA GLU A 111 10.62 3.82 -12.49
C GLU A 111 9.80 5.04 -12.93
N LYS A 112 8.72 5.33 -12.23
CA LYS A 112 7.88 6.51 -12.49
C LYS A 112 8.39 7.76 -11.76
N LYS A 113 9.52 7.67 -11.08
CA LYS A 113 10.14 8.78 -10.33
C LYS A 113 9.25 9.30 -9.20
N LEU A 114 8.48 8.40 -8.59
CA LEU A 114 7.61 8.72 -7.46
C LEU A 114 8.28 8.48 -6.12
N VAL A 115 9.51 7.93 -6.12
CA VAL A 115 10.31 7.69 -4.92
C VAL A 115 11.59 8.47 -5.07
N ALA A 116 12.04 9.14 -4.01
CA ALA A 116 13.29 9.89 -4.04
C ALA A 116 14.46 8.96 -4.33
N LEU A 117 15.36 9.39 -5.24
CA LEU A 117 16.51 8.58 -5.64
C LEU A 117 17.42 8.24 -4.47
N THR A 118 17.46 9.13 -3.46
CA THR A 118 18.28 8.91 -2.25
C THR A 118 17.67 7.92 -1.27
N ARG A 119 16.45 7.49 -1.53
CA ARG A 119 15.71 6.54 -0.67
C ARG A 119 15.51 5.22 -1.40
N VAL A 120 16.56 4.68 -1.94
CA VAL A 120 16.48 3.36 -2.55
C VAL A 120 16.34 2.34 -1.42
N LEU A 121 15.16 1.76 -1.28
CA LEU A 121 14.94 0.72 -0.28
C LEU A 121 15.69 -0.53 -0.70
N PRO A 122 16.41 -1.17 0.23
CA PRO A 122 17.14 -2.42 -0.06
C PRO A 122 16.16 -3.58 -0.11
N ILE A 123 15.47 -3.68 -1.20
CA ILE A 123 14.44 -4.69 -1.35
C ILE A 123 14.92 -5.85 -2.20
#